data_76b290bbdb9c0b20a566a6c06aceaf97
#
_entry.id   76b290bbdb9c0b20a566a6c06aceaf97
#
_cell.length_a   1.000
_cell.length_b   1.000
_cell.length_c   1.000
_cell.angle_alpha   90.00
_cell.angle_beta   90.00
_cell.angle_gamma   90.00
#
_symmetry.space_group_name_H-M   'P 1'
#
loop_
_entity.id
_entity.type
_entity.pdbx_description
1 polymer ?
#
loop_
_entity_poly.entity_id
_entity_poly.type
_entity_poly.pdbx_seq_one_letter_code
_entity_poly.pdbx_strand_id
1 'polypeptide(L)'
;MIEHVVIEKVNNIYVQVTAEPAILQEMSEFFTFSTPGYQFSPAFRNKYWDGKIRLLNLNTRQIYLGLVPYIKKFCKDSNYTCEYIDEEKEIYPVDTKNLASALSLSIEPRDYQLLASSVGLTKKRTVLISPTASGKSLIIYMMIRHLLNT
;
A
#
# COMPACT_ATOMS: atom_id res chain seq x y z
N MET A 1 -0.86 -12.42 29.38
CA MET A 1 -0.95 -13.01 28.03
C MET A 1 -0.26 -12.04 27.09
N ILE A 2 0.63 -12.52 26.25
CA ILE A 2 1.27 -11.63 25.23
C ILE A 2 0.26 -11.56 24.10
N GLU A 3 -0.40 -10.41 24.00
CA GLU A 3 -1.35 -10.16 22.92
C GLU A 3 -0.59 -10.01 21.62
N HIS A 4 -0.71 -11.02 20.77
CA HIS A 4 0.08 -11.17 19.54
C HIS A 4 -0.78 -10.95 18.30
N VAL A 5 -0.29 -10.11 17.40
CA VAL A 5 -0.91 -9.81 16.11
C VAL A 5 0.01 -10.30 15.00
N VAL A 6 -0.50 -11.21 14.17
CA VAL A 6 0.21 -11.69 12.97
C VAL A 6 -0.40 -11.05 11.74
N ILE A 7 0.43 -10.46 10.90
CA ILE A 7 0.04 -9.85 9.63
C ILE A 7 0.69 -10.67 8.53
N GLU A 8 -0.10 -11.33 7.70
CA GLU A 8 0.36 -12.17 6.60
C GLU A 8 -0.03 -11.55 5.26
N LYS A 9 0.91 -11.47 4.33
CA LYS A 9 0.62 -10.97 2.99
C LYS A 9 -0.13 -12.02 2.17
N VAL A 10 -1.36 -11.69 1.78
CA VAL A 10 -2.18 -12.56 0.91
C VAL A 10 -1.87 -12.30 -0.57
N ASN A 11 -1.78 -11.04 -0.96
CA ASN A 11 -1.48 -10.63 -2.34
C ASN A 11 -1.00 -9.17 -2.38
N ASN A 12 -0.88 -8.60 -3.57
CA ASN A 12 -0.43 -7.22 -3.75
C ASN A 12 -1.44 -6.15 -3.29
N ILE A 13 -2.63 -6.54 -2.83
CA ILE A 13 -3.68 -5.61 -2.41
C ILE A 13 -3.97 -5.76 -0.92
N TYR A 14 -4.05 -7.00 -0.42
CA TYR A 14 -4.52 -7.33 0.91
C TYR A 14 -3.48 -8.07 1.76
N VAL A 15 -3.55 -7.81 3.05
CA VAL A 15 -2.95 -8.63 4.11
C VAL A 15 -4.07 -9.22 4.96
N GLN A 16 -3.83 -10.39 5.52
CA GLN A 16 -4.67 -11.04 6.52
C GLN A 16 -4.11 -10.74 7.91
N VAL A 17 -4.98 -10.40 8.83
CA VAL A 17 -4.61 -10.14 10.23
C VAL A 17 -5.17 -11.25 11.11
N THR A 18 -4.29 -11.91 11.85
CA THR A 18 -4.66 -12.93 12.84
C THR A 18 -4.33 -12.39 14.23
N ALA A 19 -5.34 -12.27 15.07
CA ALA A 19 -5.24 -11.83 16.45
C ALA A 19 -6.46 -12.33 17.25
N GLU A 20 -6.45 -12.11 18.55
CA GLU A 20 -7.63 -12.38 19.40
C GLU A 20 -8.84 -11.53 18.95
N PRO A 21 -10.08 -12.02 19.12
CA PRO A 21 -11.29 -11.32 18.66
C PRO A 21 -11.42 -9.90 19.23
N ALA A 22 -11.01 -9.68 20.48
CA ALA A 22 -11.05 -8.36 21.11
C ALA A 22 -10.11 -7.36 20.39
N ILE A 23 -8.89 -7.80 20.06
CA ILE A 23 -7.90 -6.98 19.34
C ILE A 23 -8.38 -6.67 17.92
N LEU A 24 -8.98 -7.66 17.23
CA LEU A 24 -9.55 -7.46 15.90
C LEU A 24 -10.70 -6.44 15.92
N GLN A 25 -11.53 -6.45 16.97
CA GLN A 25 -12.60 -5.48 17.14
C GLN A 25 -12.03 -4.07 17.36
N GLU A 26 -11.08 -3.92 18.28
CA GLU A 26 -10.39 -2.65 18.55
C GLU A 26 -9.70 -2.11 17.29
N MET A 27 -8.99 -2.98 16.57
CA MET A 27 -8.36 -2.62 15.29
C MET A 27 -9.41 -2.20 14.25
N SER A 28 -10.54 -2.89 14.18
CA SER A 28 -11.63 -2.52 13.27
C SER A 28 -12.20 -1.13 13.58
N GLU A 29 -12.34 -0.79 14.86
CA GLU A 29 -12.76 0.55 15.28
C GLU A 29 -11.72 1.61 14.92
N PHE A 30 -10.44 1.34 15.15
CA PHE A 30 -9.33 2.22 14.78
C PHE A 30 -9.29 2.50 13.26
N PHE A 31 -9.55 1.48 12.44
CA PHE A 31 -9.59 1.60 10.97
C PHE A 31 -10.99 1.90 10.42
N THR A 32 -11.89 2.46 11.24
CA THR A 32 -13.22 2.90 10.84
C THR A 32 -13.32 4.42 10.90
N PHE A 33 -13.86 5.03 9.87
CA PHE A 33 -14.10 6.47 9.83
C PHE A 33 -15.44 6.81 9.19
N SER A 34 -16.00 7.95 9.59
CA SER A 34 -17.22 8.47 8.99
C SER A 34 -16.90 9.27 7.73
N THR A 35 -17.66 9.06 6.67
CA THR A 35 -17.52 9.80 5.42
C THR A 35 -18.00 11.23 5.60
N PRO A 36 -17.24 12.28 5.20
CA PRO A 36 -17.75 13.64 5.25
C PRO A 36 -19.07 13.78 4.49
N GLY A 37 -20.06 14.41 5.12
CA GLY A 37 -21.38 14.60 4.49
C GLY A 37 -22.26 13.35 4.38
N TYR A 38 -21.94 12.25 5.07
CA TYR A 38 -22.70 11.00 5.02
C TYR A 38 -24.17 11.17 5.33
N GLN A 39 -24.53 12.15 6.19
CA GLN A 39 -25.92 12.46 6.56
C GLN A 39 -26.79 12.91 5.36
N PHE A 40 -26.17 13.40 4.29
CA PHE A 40 -26.88 13.81 3.06
C PHE A 40 -27.02 12.67 2.06
N SER A 41 -26.35 11.53 2.28
CA SER A 41 -26.45 10.36 1.41
C SER A 41 -27.83 9.71 1.48
N PRO A 42 -28.48 9.36 0.35
CA PRO A 42 -29.72 8.61 0.33
C PRO A 42 -29.61 7.27 1.07
N ALA A 43 -28.45 6.58 0.97
CA ALA A 43 -28.23 5.31 1.65
C ALA A 43 -28.27 5.43 3.18
N PHE A 44 -27.73 6.52 3.72
CA PHE A 44 -27.81 6.80 5.16
C PHE A 44 -29.24 7.19 5.58
N ARG A 45 -29.90 8.07 4.82
CA ARG A 45 -31.28 8.49 5.12
C ARG A 45 -32.26 7.32 5.11
N ASN A 46 -32.07 6.38 4.19
CA ASN A 46 -32.88 5.17 4.07
C ASN A 46 -32.43 4.03 5.00
N LYS A 47 -31.46 4.28 5.90
CA LYS A 47 -30.91 3.32 6.87
C LYS A 47 -30.28 2.05 6.25
N TYR A 48 -29.87 2.11 4.98
CA TYR A 48 -29.12 1.02 4.33
C TYR A 48 -27.63 1.04 4.66
N TRP A 49 -27.13 2.16 5.17
CA TRP A 49 -25.72 2.36 5.52
C TRP A 49 -25.61 3.28 6.74
N ASP A 50 -24.65 3.02 7.59
CA ASP A 50 -24.42 3.75 8.86
C ASP A 50 -23.47 4.97 8.73
N GLY A 51 -23.08 5.33 7.50
CA GLY A 51 -22.20 6.47 7.23
C GLY A 51 -20.73 6.19 7.48
N LYS A 52 -20.36 4.95 7.83
CA LYS A 52 -18.99 4.57 8.18
C LYS A 52 -18.35 3.69 7.11
N ILE A 53 -17.06 3.90 6.89
CA ILE A 53 -16.22 3.04 6.07
C ILE A 53 -15.31 2.26 7.02
N ARG A 54 -15.35 0.95 6.90
CA ARG A 54 -14.52 0.02 7.67
C ARG A 54 -13.46 -0.56 6.74
N LEU A 55 -12.18 -0.30 7.04
CA LEU A 55 -11.06 -0.76 6.21
C LEU A 55 -10.64 -2.19 6.57
N LEU A 56 -10.85 -2.62 7.81
CA LEU A 56 -10.67 -4.01 8.22
C LEU A 56 -12.00 -4.77 8.10
N ASN A 57 -12.02 -5.80 7.28
CA ASN A 57 -13.14 -6.71 7.18
C ASN A 57 -13.00 -7.79 8.26
N LEU A 58 -13.86 -7.77 9.26
CA LEU A 58 -13.82 -8.73 10.37
C LEU A 58 -14.13 -10.18 9.96
N ASN A 59 -14.92 -10.40 8.91
CA ASN A 59 -15.27 -11.75 8.46
C ASN A 59 -14.08 -12.41 7.74
N THR A 60 -13.42 -11.69 6.84
CA THR A 60 -12.25 -12.19 6.09
C THR A 60 -10.94 -11.89 6.81
N ARG A 61 -10.97 -11.04 7.84
CA ARG A 61 -9.79 -10.53 8.56
C ARG A 61 -8.77 -9.85 7.63
N GLN A 62 -9.25 -9.29 6.52
CA GLN A 62 -8.40 -8.66 5.52
C GLN A 62 -8.46 -7.14 5.62
N ILE A 63 -7.31 -6.52 5.39
CA ILE A 63 -7.12 -5.09 5.29
C ILE A 63 -6.13 -4.78 4.15
N TYR A 64 -6.16 -3.56 3.63
CA TYR A 64 -5.27 -3.18 2.53
C TYR A 64 -3.79 -3.22 2.95
N LEU A 65 -2.95 -3.86 2.14
CA LEU A 65 -1.51 -4.01 2.36
C LEU A 65 -0.81 -2.64 2.59
N GLY A 66 -1.28 -1.57 1.95
CA GLY A 66 -0.75 -0.22 2.16
C GLY A 66 -0.92 0.32 3.58
N LEU A 67 -1.78 -0.30 4.41
CA LEU A 67 -2.04 0.10 5.79
C LEU A 67 -1.14 -0.63 6.81
N VAL A 68 -0.28 -1.55 6.39
CA VAL A 68 0.64 -2.29 7.28
C VAL A 68 1.45 -1.37 8.20
N PRO A 69 2.02 -0.23 7.75
CA PRO A 69 2.72 0.68 8.66
C PRO A 69 1.82 1.24 9.77
N TYR A 70 0.54 1.48 9.48
CA TYR A 70 -0.44 1.97 10.45
C TYR A 70 -0.87 0.87 11.43
N ILE A 71 -0.95 -0.39 10.96
CA ILE A 71 -1.22 -1.55 11.84
C ILE A 71 -0.06 -1.71 12.83
N LYS A 72 1.19 -1.66 12.34
CA LYS A 72 2.38 -1.71 13.21
C LYS A 72 2.39 -0.58 14.24
N LYS A 73 1.97 0.64 13.83
CA LYS A 73 1.83 1.77 14.74
C LYS A 73 0.74 1.51 15.79
N PHE A 74 -0.44 1.05 15.38
CA PHE A 74 -1.53 0.67 16.29
C PHE A 74 -1.05 -0.35 17.33
N CYS A 75 -0.40 -1.42 16.89
CA CYS A 75 0.13 -2.44 17.79
C CYS A 75 1.14 -1.85 18.79
N LYS A 76 2.04 -0.97 18.33
CA LYS A 76 3.01 -0.31 19.21
C LYS A 76 2.32 0.60 20.24
N ASP A 77 1.34 1.37 19.82
CA ASP A 77 0.64 2.34 20.68
C ASP A 77 -0.24 1.61 21.73
N SER A 78 -0.76 0.43 21.39
CA SER A 78 -1.55 -0.46 22.29
C SER A 78 -0.71 -1.49 23.05
N ASN A 79 0.62 -1.49 22.91
CA ASN A 79 1.56 -2.46 23.51
C ASN A 79 1.32 -3.92 23.07
N TYR A 80 0.79 -4.15 21.86
CA TYR A 80 0.67 -5.47 21.27
C TYR A 80 1.97 -5.87 20.55
N THR A 81 2.33 -7.15 20.60
CA THR A 81 3.40 -7.68 19.77
C THR A 81 2.89 -7.85 18.33
N CYS A 82 3.70 -7.47 17.34
CA CYS A 82 3.29 -7.51 15.95
C CYS A 82 4.35 -8.19 15.10
N GLU A 83 3.96 -9.24 14.40
CA GLU A 83 4.78 -9.96 13.41
C GLU A 83 4.24 -9.71 12.01
N TYR A 84 5.14 -9.46 11.04
CA TYR A 84 4.77 -9.31 9.63
C TYR A 84 5.47 -10.38 8.80
N ILE A 85 4.69 -11.19 8.13
CA ILE A 85 5.14 -12.27 7.26
C ILE A 85 4.92 -11.85 5.81
N ASP A 86 6.01 -11.73 5.05
CA ASP A 86 6.00 -11.49 3.61
C ASP A 86 6.92 -12.52 2.95
N GLU A 87 6.34 -13.46 2.24
CA GLU A 87 7.09 -14.52 1.52
C GLU A 87 7.73 -13.99 0.23
N GLU A 88 7.46 -12.75 -0.17
CA GLU A 88 8.10 -12.19 -1.36
C GLU A 88 9.57 -11.89 -1.09
N LYS A 89 10.40 -12.30 -2.06
CA LYS A 89 11.84 -12.02 -2.09
C LYS A 89 12.14 -10.53 -1.87
N GLU A 90 13.20 -10.26 -1.15
CA GLU A 90 13.75 -8.90 -0.98
C GLU A 90 13.82 -8.17 -2.31
N ILE A 91 13.28 -6.96 -2.33
CA ILE A 91 13.31 -6.12 -3.53
C ILE A 91 14.66 -5.42 -3.51
N TYR A 92 15.54 -5.86 -4.40
CA TYR A 92 16.80 -5.15 -4.62
C TYR A 92 16.52 -3.80 -5.27
N PRO A 93 17.21 -2.73 -4.83
CA PRO A 93 17.07 -1.42 -5.47
C PRO A 93 17.51 -1.52 -6.95
N VAL A 94 16.65 -1.03 -7.83
CA VAL A 94 16.96 -0.98 -9.27
C VAL A 94 18.00 0.10 -9.50
N ASP A 95 19.19 -0.30 -9.96
CA ASP A 95 20.26 0.63 -10.30
C ASP A 95 19.86 1.49 -11.52
N THR A 96 19.90 2.81 -11.33
CA THR A 96 19.53 3.79 -12.36
C THR A 96 20.42 3.71 -13.60
N LYS A 97 21.71 3.41 -13.46
CA LYS A 97 22.65 3.28 -14.57
C LYS A 97 22.32 2.05 -15.43
N ASN A 98 22.09 0.92 -14.76
CA ASN A 98 21.70 -0.31 -15.41
C ASN A 98 20.32 -0.21 -16.08
N LEU A 99 19.38 0.53 -15.47
CA LEU A 99 18.06 0.76 -16.05
C LEU A 99 18.16 1.48 -17.41
N ALA A 100 18.94 2.55 -17.50
CA ALA A 100 19.11 3.30 -18.75
C ALA A 100 19.77 2.47 -19.86
N SER A 101 20.84 1.75 -19.54
CA SER A 101 21.59 0.92 -20.48
C SER A 101 20.78 -0.28 -20.99
N ALA A 102 20.09 -0.98 -20.07
CA ALA A 102 19.32 -2.17 -20.42
C ALA A 102 18.11 -1.88 -21.32
N LEU A 103 17.56 -0.67 -21.25
CA LEU A 103 16.36 -0.32 -22.01
C LEU A 103 16.67 0.14 -23.43
N SER A 104 17.94 0.41 -23.80
CA SER A 104 18.37 0.88 -25.14
C SER A 104 17.45 1.99 -25.68
N LEU A 105 17.24 3.02 -24.87
CA LEU A 105 16.31 4.11 -25.20
C LEU A 105 16.84 4.97 -26.34
N SER A 106 15.96 5.39 -27.25
CA SER A 106 16.27 6.36 -28.30
C SER A 106 16.39 7.81 -27.77
N ILE A 107 15.93 8.05 -26.56
CA ILE A 107 15.95 9.34 -25.86
C ILE A 107 16.75 9.15 -24.57
N GLU A 108 17.71 10.03 -24.31
CA GLU A 108 18.47 10.03 -23.06
C GLU A 108 17.59 10.54 -21.90
N PRO A 109 17.31 9.68 -20.89
CA PRO A 109 16.51 10.10 -19.75
C PRO A 109 17.30 11.08 -18.86
N ARG A 110 16.60 12.03 -18.28
CA ARG A 110 17.18 12.94 -17.28
C ARG A 110 17.34 12.23 -15.93
N ASP A 111 18.28 12.67 -15.11
CA ASP A 111 18.59 12.05 -13.81
C ASP A 111 17.36 11.85 -12.93
N TYR A 112 16.47 12.85 -12.84
CA TYR A 112 15.26 12.74 -12.04
C TYR A 112 14.26 11.71 -12.59
N GLN A 113 14.25 11.46 -13.90
CA GLN A 113 13.38 10.45 -14.53
C GLN A 113 13.88 9.04 -14.20
N LEU A 114 15.20 8.85 -14.26
CA LEU A 114 15.83 7.60 -13.85
C LEU A 114 15.58 7.32 -12.35
N LEU A 115 15.78 8.34 -11.51
CA LEU A 115 15.53 8.23 -10.08
C LEU A 115 14.06 7.90 -9.79
N ALA A 116 13.11 8.59 -10.42
CA ALA A 116 11.69 8.34 -10.25
C ALA A 116 11.29 6.92 -10.67
N SER A 117 11.83 6.43 -11.79
CA SER A 117 11.60 5.07 -12.27
C SER A 117 12.17 4.02 -11.31
N SER A 118 13.41 4.21 -10.84
CA SER A 118 14.04 3.33 -9.86
C SER A 118 13.26 3.27 -8.54
N VAL A 119 12.83 4.43 -8.01
CA VAL A 119 12.02 4.51 -6.80
C VAL A 119 10.67 3.81 -7.00
N GLY A 120 10.01 4.02 -8.14
CA GLY A 120 8.73 3.38 -8.47
C GLY A 120 8.83 1.86 -8.52
N LEU A 121 9.87 1.34 -9.18
CA LEU A 121 10.12 -0.10 -9.30
C LEU A 121 10.51 -0.73 -7.95
N THR A 122 11.36 -0.06 -7.18
CA THR A 122 11.83 -0.57 -5.89
C THR A 122 10.74 -0.56 -4.83
N LYS A 123 9.98 0.53 -4.72
CA LYS A 123 8.96 0.66 -3.66
C LYS A 123 7.63 -0.01 -4.01
N LYS A 124 7.41 -0.42 -5.25
CA LYS A 124 6.16 -0.99 -5.78
C LYS A 124 4.91 -0.11 -5.57
N ARG A 125 4.82 0.60 -4.42
CA ARG A 125 3.74 1.53 -4.07
C ARG A 125 4.32 2.87 -3.68
N THR A 126 4.16 3.86 -4.55
CA THR A 126 4.63 5.21 -4.30
C THR A 126 3.81 6.20 -5.13
N VAL A 127 3.76 7.44 -4.67
CA VAL A 127 3.19 8.55 -5.41
C VAL A 127 4.33 9.41 -5.92
N LEU A 128 4.46 9.52 -7.24
CA LEU A 128 5.45 10.36 -7.88
C LEU A 128 4.79 11.67 -8.30
N ILE A 129 5.10 12.75 -7.58
CA ILE A 129 4.60 14.10 -7.89
C ILE A 129 5.59 14.77 -8.84
N SER A 130 5.11 15.15 -10.02
CA SER A 130 5.94 15.73 -11.07
C SER A 130 5.15 16.79 -11.84
N PRO A 131 5.75 17.94 -12.16
CA PRO A 131 5.08 19.03 -12.87
C PRO A 131 4.65 18.63 -14.29
N THR A 132 3.81 19.44 -14.90
CA THR A 132 3.42 19.26 -16.30
C THR A 132 4.66 19.37 -17.19
N ALA A 133 4.69 18.64 -18.29
CA ALA A 133 5.82 18.57 -19.25
C ALA A 133 7.15 18.03 -18.68
N SER A 134 7.17 17.39 -17.50
CA SER A 134 8.38 16.78 -16.95
C SER A 134 8.75 15.42 -17.58
N GLY A 135 8.00 14.96 -18.56
CA GLY A 135 8.25 13.67 -19.22
C GLY A 135 7.78 12.45 -18.41
N LYS A 136 6.64 12.57 -17.69
CA LYS A 136 6.01 11.45 -16.97
C LYS A 136 5.81 10.21 -17.83
N SER A 137 5.47 10.39 -19.10
CA SER A 137 5.29 9.28 -20.06
C SER A 137 6.56 8.46 -20.24
N LEU A 138 7.75 9.10 -20.23
CA LEU A 138 9.02 8.39 -20.30
C LEU A 138 9.29 7.59 -19.02
N ILE A 139 8.96 8.12 -17.84
CA ILE A 139 9.07 7.40 -16.56
C ILE A 139 8.19 6.15 -16.59
N ILE A 140 6.92 6.29 -16.99
CA ILE A 140 5.98 5.16 -17.11
C ILE A 140 6.49 4.13 -18.13
N TYR A 141 6.96 4.59 -19.29
CA TYR A 141 7.51 3.72 -20.32
C TYR A 141 8.71 2.92 -19.82
N MET A 142 9.66 3.56 -19.13
CA MET A 142 10.82 2.88 -18.55
C MET A 142 10.40 1.81 -17.53
N MET A 143 9.44 2.10 -16.66
CA MET A 143 8.94 1.12 -15.70
C MET A 143 8.27 -0.08 -16.39
N ILE A 144 7.41 0.16 -17.39
CA ILE A 144 6.75 -0.91 -18.16
C ILE A 144 7.78 -1.77 -18.88
N ARG A 145 8.74 -1.16 -19.59
CA ARG A 145 9.79 -1.89 -20.31
C ARG A 145 10.64 -2.74 -19.38
N HIS A 146 10.98 -2.22 -18.20
CA HIS A 146 11.72 -2.98 -17.20
C HIS A 146 10.94 -4.21 -16.75
N LEU A 147 9.65 -4.05 -16.41
CA LEU A 147 8.79 -5.15 -15.93
C LEU A 147 8.50 -6.20 -17.02
N LEU A 148 8.55 -5.84 -18.30
CA LEU A 148 8.37 -6.78 -19.41
C LEU A 148 9.64 -7.57 -19.72
N ASN A 149 10.82 -7.07 -19.32
CA ASN A 149 12.11 -7.71 -19.56
C ASN A 149 12.62 -8.51 -18.36
N THR A 150 11.88 -8.50 -17.23
CA THR A 150 12.18 -9.26 -16.01
C THR A 150 11.32 -10.50 -15.93
#